data_157dadb87590c038d4a00fec54fcac54
#
_entry.id   157dadb87590c038d4a00fec54fcac54
#
_cell.length_a   1.000
_cell.length_b   1.000
_cell.length_c   1.000
_cell.angle_alpha   90.00
_cell.angle_beta   90.00
_cell.angle_gamma   90.00
#
_symmetry.space_group_name_H-M   'P 1'
#
loop_
_entity.id
_entity.type
_entity.pdbx_description
1 polymer ?
#
loop_
_entity_poly.entity_id
_entity_poly.type
_entity_poly.pdbx_seq_one_letter_code
_entity_poly.pdbx_strand_id
1 'polypeptide(L)'
;RLAVEMHAASADHLEKLSASDIRALARSDVTCTMLPGCCFHLGLAHYGPARRLIDAGAIVALATDFNPGTSPTLSMPMILSLACTQMRMTPAEAIAAATINAAYSLHRHDRIGSLEVGKFADLAVFDVADYREIPYYFGVNHCAMTLKRGRIVYSRD
;
A
#
# COMPACT_ATOMS: atom_id res chain seq x y z
N ARG A 1 -19.87 -1.80 1.41
CA ARG A 1 -20.94 -1.21 2.27
C ARG A 1 -20.97 -1.92 3.62
N LEU A 2 -21.03 -3.25 3.63
CA LEU A 2 -21.00 -4.06 4.85
C LEU A 2 -19.80 -3.71 5.77
N ALA A 3 -18.60 -3.54 5.21
CA ALA A 3 -17.42 -3.16 5.99
C ALA A 3 -17.61 -1.84 6.76
N VAL A 4 -18.28 -0.85 6.15
CA VAL A 4 -18.59 0.44 6.79
C VAL A 4 -19.62 0.25 7.90
N GLU A 5 -20.67 -0.50 7.65
CA GLU A 5 -21.73 -0.81 8.62
C GLU A 5 -21.20 -1.60 9.84
N MET A 6 -20.20 -2.45 9.60
CA MET A 6 -19.56 -3.26 10.65
C MET A 6 -18.35 -2.57 11.31
N HIS A 7 -18.05 -1.32 10.95
CA HIS A 7 -16.86 -0.60 11.44
C HIS A 7 -15.57 -1.42 11.32
N ALA A 8 -15.39 -2.10 10.17
CA ALA A 8 -14.20 -2.89 9.92
C ALA A 8 -12.95 -2.00 9.85
N ALA A 9 -11.79 -2.52 10.25
CA ALA A 9 -10.52 -1.81 10.14
C ALA A 9 -10.10 -1.61 8.69
N SER A 10 -10.34 -2.61 7.83
CA SER A 10 -10.08 -2.53 6.39
C SER A 10 -11.14 -3.26 5.56
N ALA A 11 -11.16 -2.93 4.28
CA ALA A 11 -11.84 -3.68 3.24
C ALA A 11 -10.85 -3.88 2.08
N ASP A 12 -10.63 -5.13 1.70
CA ASP A 12 -9.55 -5.51 0.82
C ASP A 12 -10.05 -5.80 -0.61
N HIS A 13 -9.17 -5.77 -1.60
CA HIS A 13 -9.42 -5.91 -3.04
C HIS A 13 -10.17 -4.71 -3.64
N LEU A 14 -11.48 -4.71 -3.59
CA LEU A 14 -12.36 -3.58 -3.97
C LEU A 14 -12.36 -3.26 -5.49
N GLU A 15 -12.07 -4.22 -6.36
CA GLU A 15 -12.07 -4.03 -7.83
C GLU A 15 -13.44 -3.61 -8.36
N LYS A 16 -14.53 -3.98 -7.67
CA LYS A 16 -15.91 -3.76 -8.13
C LYS A 16 -16.68 -2.83 -7.19
N LEU A 17 -16.24 -1.57 -7.07
CA LEU A 17 -16.94 -0.56 -6.29
C LEU A 17 -17.88 0.30 -7.17
N SER A 18 -19.10 0.50 -6.69
CA SER A 18 -19.99 1.53 -7.23
C SER A 18 -19.58 2.93 -6.75
N ALA A 19 -20.13 3.97 -7.37
CA ALA A 19 -19.92 5.34 -6.91
C ALA A 19 -20.51 5.59 -5.50
N SER A 20 -21.57 4.87 -5.12
CA SER A 20 -22.14 4.95 -3.78
C SER A 20 -21.24 4.29 -2.73
N ASP A 21 -20.57 3.20 -3.07
CA ASP A 21 -19.63 2.53 -2.16
C ASP A 21 -18.39 3.39 -1.90
N ILE A 22 -17.85 4.03 -2.96
CA ILE A 22 -16.73 4.97 -2.83
C ILE A 22 -17.11 6.12 -1.88
N ARG A 23 -18.30 6.71 -2.03
CA ARG A 23 -18.75 7.77 -1.12
C ARG A 23 -18.94 7.29 0.31
N ALA A 24 -19.40 6.08 0.51
CA ALA A 24 -19.56 5.49 1.85
C ALA A 24 -18.20 5.27 2.52
N LEU A 25 -17.23 4.71 1.79
CA LEU A 25 -15.87 4.48 2.26
C LEU A 25 -15.15 5.81 2.57
N ALA A 26 -15.31 6.82 1.71
CA ALA A 26 -14.70 8.15 1.91
C ALA A 26 -15.23 8.91 3.16
N ARG A 27 -16.37 8.49 3.70
CA ARG A 27 -16.98 9.06 4.93
C ARG A 27 -16.81 8.18 6.15
N SER A 28 -15.95 7.20 6.07
CA SER A 28 -15.69 6.21 7.13
C SER A 28 -14.20 6.13 7.44
N ASP A 29 -13.88 5.50 8.56
CA ASP A 29 -12.50 5.19 8.96
C ASP A 29 -12.00 3.85 8.37
N VAL A 30 -12.78 3.20 7.51
CA VAL A 30 -12.42 1.92 6.89
C VAL A 30 -11.31 2.14 5.87
N THR A 31 -10.17 1.50 6.06
CA THR A 31 -9.07 1.55 5.09
C THR A 31 -9.39 0.68 3.86
N CYS A 32 -9.22 1.25 2.69
CA CYS A 32 -9.37 0.58 1.40
C CYS A 32 -8.04 -0.05 0.99
N THR A 33 -7.84 -1.35 1.23
CA THR A 33 -6.58 -2.02 0.91
C THR A 33 -6.60 -2.54 -0.52
N MET A 34 -5.76 -1.95 -1.38
CA MET A 34 -5.61 -2.36 -2.77
C MET A 34 -4.53 -3.42 -2.91
N LEU A 35 -4.80 -4.43 -3.74
CA LEU A 35 -3.98 -5.61 -3.93
C LEU A 35 -3.62 -5.81 -5.43
N PRO A 36 -2.88 -4.86 -6.04
CA PRO A 36 -2.65 -4.89 -7.48
C PRO A 36 -1.82 -6.10 -7.95
N GLY A 37 -1.06 -6.73 -7.07
CA GLY A 37 -0.29 -7.95 -7.37
C GLY A 37 -1.18 -9.11 -7.80
N CYS A 38 -2.33 -9.28 -7.14
CA CYS A 38 -3.33 -10.27 -7.50
C CYS A 38 -3.88 -10.02 -8.92
N CYS A 39 -4.31 -8.79 -9.21
CA CYS A 39 -4.83 -8.43 -10.53
C CYS A 39 -3.78 -8.66 -11.63
N PHE A 40 -2.53 -8.29 -11.35
CA PHE A 40 -1.41 -8.50 -12.28
C PHE A 40 -1.15 -9.98 -12.55
N HIS A 41 -1.02 -10.79 -11.51
CA HIS A 41 -0.70 -12.21 -11.63
C HIS A 41 -1.81 -12.99 -12.37
N LEU A 42 -3.06 -12.64 -12.13
CA LEU A 42 -4.21 -13.26 -12.80
C LEU A 42 -4.50 -12.68 -14.19
N GLY A 43 -3.73 -11.70 -14.67
CA GLY A 43 -3.95 -11.07 -15.97
C GLY A 43 -5.28 -10.31 -16.08
N LEU A 44 -5.77 -9.75 -14.98
CA LEU A 44 -7.04 -9.03 -14.99
C LEU A 44 -6.92 -7.67 -15.67
N ALA A 45 -7.91 -7.32 -16.49
CA ALA A 45 -7.96 -6.03 -17.17
C ALA A 45 -8.34 -4.86 -16.24
N HIS A 46 -8.89 -5.14 -15.06
CA HIS A 46 -9.40 -4.13 -14.14
C HIS A 46 -8.72 -4.23 -12.78
N TYR A 47 -8.28 -3.08 -12.29
CA TYR A 47 -7.69 -2.89 -10.96
C TYR A 47 -8.65 -2.09 -10.08
N GLY A 48 -8.45 -2.18 -8.77
CA GLY A 48 -9.22 -1.39 -7.81
C GLY A 48 -9.12 0.12 -8.10
N PRO A 49 -10.20 0.90 -7.89
CA PRO A 49 -10.29 2.30 -8.30
C PRO A 49 -9.59 3.27 -7.32
N ALA A 50 -8.28 3.04 -7.04
CA ALA A 50 -7.54 3.82 -6.04
C ALA A 50 -7.61 5.33 -6.30
N ARG A 51 -7.46 5.79 -7.55
CA ARG A 51 -7.57 7.23 -7.87
C ARG A 51 -8.89 7.82 -7.43
N ARG A 52 -10.00 7.13 -7.71
CA ARG A 52 -11.34 7.61 -7.34
C ARG A 52 -11.58 7.60 -5.83
N LEU A 53 -10.99 6.64 -5.12
CA LEU A 53 -11.04 6.56 -3.66
C LEU A 53 -10.26 7.72 -3.02
N ILE A 54 -9.03 7.97 -3.49
CA ILE A 54 -8.19 9.06 -3.01
C ILE A 54 -8.84 10.42 -3.28
N ASP A 55 -9.33 10.65 -4.50
CA ASP A 55 -10.01 11.90 -4.87
C ASP A 55 -11.30 12.15 -4.05
N ALA A 56 -11.94 11.08 -3.59
CA ALA A 56 -13.10 11.16 -2.69
C ALA A 56 -12.72 11.35 -1.21
N GLY A 57 -11.43 11.26 -0.85
CA GLY A 57 -10.93 11.40 0.52
C GLY A 57 -10.90 10.11 1.34
N ALA A 58 -11.02 8.93 0.69
CA ALA A 58 -10.90 7.65 1.38
C ALA A 58 -9.44 7.33 1.73
N ILE A 59 -9.24 6.61 2.82
CA ILE A 59 -7.92 6.10 3.22
C ILE A 59 -7.60 4.87 2.34
N VAL A 60 -6.55 4.97 1.53
CA VAL A 60 -6.10 3.87 0.66
C VAL A 60 -4.78 3.30 1.18
N ALA A 61 -4.73 1.99 1.38
CA ALA A 61 -3.51 1.24 1.69
C ALA A 61 -3.13 0.31 0.53
N LEU A 62 -1.88 -0.13 0.50
CA LEU A 62 -1.33 -1.12 -0.44
C LEU A 62 -0.75 -2.31 0.32
N ALA A 63 -0.98 -3.51 -0.20
CA ALA A 63 -0.36 -4.73 0.31
C ALA A 63 -0.01 -5.69 -0.83
N THR A 64 0.88 -6.65 -0.55
CA THR A 64 1.29 -7.68 -1.52
C THR A 64 0.24 -8.75 -1.71
N ASP A 65 -0.61 -8.99 -0.73
CA ASP A 65 -1.51 -10.16 -0.70
C ASP A 65 -0.74 -11.46 -0.92
N PHE A 66 0.45 -11.58 -0.32
CA PHE A 66 1.33 -12.72 -0.57
C PHE A 66 0.63 -14.05 -0.28
N ASN A 67 0.39 -14.80 -1.34
CA ASN A 67 -0.18 -16.14 -1.27
C ASN A 67 0.24 -16.96 -2.50
N PRO A 68 0.26 -18.30 -2.43
CA PRO A 68 0.70 -19.14 -3.55
C PRO A 68 -0.28 -19.21 -4.72
N GLY A 69 -1.54 -18.80 -4.53
CA GLY A 69 -2.59 -18.93 -5.54
C GLY A 69 -2.66 -17.75 -6.51
N THR A 70 -2.68 -16.55 -5.98
CA THR A 70 -3.02 -15.35 -6.76
C THR A 70 -2.02 -14.21 -6.68
N SER A 71 -1.07 -14.24 -5.73
CA SER A 71 -0.06 -13.18 -5.58
C SER A 71 1.25 -13.71 -4.98
N PRO A 72 2.05 -14.49 -5.72
CA PRO A 72 3.26 -15.13 -5.20
C PRO A 72 4.45 -14.14 -5.19
N THR A 73 4.26 -12.95 -4.63
CA THR A 73 5.29 -11.90 -4.54
C THR A 73 5.35 -11.25 -3.17
N LEU A 74 6.57 -11.02 -2.67
CA LEU A 74 6.86 -10.21 -1.49
C LEU A 74 7.35 -8.80 -1.86
N SER A 75 7.43 -8.47 -3.16
CA SER A 75 8.02 -7.23 -3.64
C SER A 75 7.09 -6.03 -3.48
N MET A 76 7.19 -5.30 -2.37
CA MET A 76 6.50 -4.01 -2.24
C MET A 76 6.90 -3.00 -3.32
N PRO A 77 8.16 -2.87 -3.78
CA PRO A 77 8.48 -2.00 -4.92
C PRO A 77 7.67 -2.31 -6.17
N MET A 78 7.44 -3.60 -6.48
CA MET A 78 6.56 -4.00 -7.59
C MET A 78 5.11 -3.57 -7.37
N ILE A 79 4.60 -3.72 -6.15
CA ILE A 79 3.25 -3.25 -5.80
C ILE A 79 3.12 -1.73 -5.99
N LEU A 80 4.13 -0.96 -5.57
CA LEU A 80 4.17 0.49 -5.80
C LEU A 80 4.16 0.83 -7.30
N SER A 81 4.93 0.10 -8.12
CA SER A 81 4.95 0.29 -9.57
C SER A 81 3.58 0.03 -10.20
N LEU A 82 2.90 -1.05 -9.80
CA LEU A 82 1.55 -1.37 -10.26
C LEU A 82 0.53 -0.32 -9.81
N ALA A 83 0.62 0.17 -8.58
CA ALA A 83 -0.25 1.23 -8.08
C ALA A 83 -0.09 2.53 -8.90
N CYS A 84 1.13 2.90 -9.24
CA CYS A 84 1.39 4.08 -10.07
C CYS A 84 0.90 3.90 -11.51
N THR A 85 1.20 2.77 -12.16
CA THR A 85 0.94 2.55 -13.58
C THR A 85 -0.50 2.13 -13.87
N GLN A 86 -1.10 1.27 -13.05
CA GLN A 86 -2.41 0.68 -13.28
C GLN A 86 -3.53 1.39 -12.50
N MET A 87 -3.23 1.96 -11.34
CA MET A 87 -4.22 2.56 -10.45
C MET A 87 -4.13 4.09 -10.40
N ARG A 88 -3.21 4.70 -11.17
CA ARG A 88 -3.00 6.15 -11.31
C ARG A 88 -2.71 6.85 -9.98
N MET A 89 -1.98 6.19 -9.11
CA MET A 89 -1.45 6.80 -7.90
C MET A 89 -0.15 7.55 -8.23
N THR A 90 0.09 8.68 -7.57
CA THR A 90 1.42 9.30 -7.59
C THR A 90 2.39 8.48 -6.74
N PRO A 91 3.71 8.55 -6.98
CA PRO A 91 4.70 7.86 -6.14
C PRO A 91 4.56 8.19 -4.64
N ALA A 92 4.28 9.45 -4.30
CA ALA A 92 4.07 9.86 -2.91
C ALA A 92 2.84 9.20 -2.28
N GLU A 93 1.72 9.16 -2.99
CA GLU A 93 0.50 8.47 -2.53
C GLU A 93 0.73 6.97 -2.37
N ALA A 94 1.45 6.33 -3.31
CA ALA A 94 1.74 4.90 -3.25
C ALA A 94 2.64 4.57 -2.04
N ILE A 95 3.67 5.38 -1.75
CA ILE A 95 4.52 5.21 -0.57
C ILE A 95 3.72 5.44 0.71
N ALA A 96 2.91 6.50 0.81
CA ALA A 96 2.05 6.72 1.97
C ALA A 96 1.06 5.56 2.18
N ALA A 97 0.49 5.02 1.10
CA ALA A 97 -0.41 3.88 1.14
C ALA A 97 0.28 2.59 1.62
N ALA A 98 1.56 2.40 1.31
CA ALA A 98 2.36 1.25 1.75
C ALA A 98 2.98 1.43 3.16
N THR A 99 2.88 2.59 3.77
CA THR A 99 3.50 2.93 5.05
C THR A 99 2.48 3.38 6.09
N ILE A 100 2.22 4.67 6.20
CA ILE A 100 1.36 5.22 7.26
C ILE A 100 -0.09 4.75 7.13
N ASN A 101 -0.66 4.69 5.92
CA ASN A 101 -2.03 4.21 5.74
C ASN A 101 -2.14 2.70 6.00
N ALA A 102 -1.13 1.91 5.61
CA ALA A 102 -1.07 0.49 5.96
C ALA A 102 -0.93 0.28 7.48
N ALA A 103 -0.18 1.13 8.17
CA ALA A 103 -0.10 1.11 9.63
C ALA A 103 -1.45 1.49 10.27
N TYR A 104 -2.20 2.42 9.65
CA TYR A 104 -3.53 2.82 10.11
C TYR A 104 -4.52 1.65 10.01
N SER A 105 -4.52 0.89 8.90
CA SER A 105 -5.38 -0.29 8.74
C SER A 105 -5.15 -1.37 9.81
N LEU A 106 -3.96 -1.37 10.42
CA LEU A 106 -3.57 -2.29 11.49
C LEU A 106 -3.73 -1.70 12.89
N HIS A 107 -4.28 -0.49 13.03
CA HIS A 107 -4.33 0.28 14.28
C HIS A 107 -2.96 0.42 14.95
N ARG A 108 -1.90 0.68 14.16
CA ARG A 108 -0.51 0.81 14.61
C ARG A 108 0.18 2.10 14.17
N HIS A 109 -0.57 3.03 13.59
CA HIS A 109 -0.06 4.29 13.06
C HIS A 109 0.52 5.22 14.13
N ASP A 110 0.20 5.00 15.40
CA ASP A 110 0.81 5.62 16.56
C ASP A 110 2.25 5.15 16.83
N ARG A 111 2.65 3.99 16.29
CA ARG A 111 3.92 3.32 16.57
C ARG A 111 4.82 3.14 15.37
N ILE A 112 4.26 3.01 14.17
CA ILE A 112 4.98 2.70 12.93
C ILE A 112 4.34 3.44 11.75
N GLY A 113 4.97 3.35 10.57
CA GLY A 113 4.43 3.84 9.31
C GLY A 113 4.89 5.24 8.92
N SER A 114 5.55 5.98 9.82
CA SER A 114 6.14 7.29 9.53
C SER A 114 7.40 7.52 10.36
N LEU A 115 8.24 8.47 9.91
CA LEU A 115 9.46 8.87 10.58
C LEU A 115 9.16 10.01 11.56
N GLU A 116 8.70 9.68 12.75
CA GLU A 116 8.31 10.62 13.79
C GLU A 116 8.95 10.25 15.13
N VAL A 117 9.25 11.26 15.95
CA VAL A 117 9.76 11.06 17.30
C VAL A 117 8.72 10.28 18.13
N GLY A 118 9.18 9.24 18.83
CA GLY A 118 8.32 8.35 19.63
C GLY A 118 7.85 7.09 18.90
N LYS A 119 7.97 7.02 17.59
CA LYS A 119 7.69 5.79 16.84
C LYS A 119 8.90 4.85 16.80
N PHE A 120 8.62 3.57 16.55
CA PHE A 120 9.70 2.60 16.38
C PHE A 120 10.52 2.91 15.13
N ALA A 121 11.82 2.74 15.21
CA ALA A 121 12.72 2.82 14.07
C ALA A 121 12.62 1.53 13.22
N ASP A 122 11.45 1.35 12.59
CA ASP A 122 11.18 0.34 11.57
C ASP A 122 11.35 1.03 10.21
N LEU A 123 12.51 0.83 9.55
CA LEU A 123 12.95 1.61 8.41
C LEU A 123 13.34 0.69 7.26
N ALA A 124 13.04 1.11 6.04
CA ALA A 124 13.66 0.59 4.83
C ALA A 124 14.46 1.72 4.17
N VAL A 125 15.75 1.48 3.90
CA VAL A 125 16.65 2.40 3.23
C VAL A 125 16.84 1.92 1.80
N PHE A 126 16.63 2.82 0.84
CA PHE A 126 16.76 2.52 -0.57
C PHE A 126 17.96 3.26 -1.17
N ASP A 127 18.72 2.55 -2.01
CA ASP A 127 19.83 3.10 -2.78
C ASP A 127 19.29 3.74 -4.07
N VAL A 128 18.71 4.92 -3.90
CA VAL A 128 18.14 5.74 -4.98
C VAL A 128 18.34 7.22 -4.64
N ALA A 129 18.49 8.04 -5.67
CA ALA A 129 18.66 9.49 -5.49
C ALA A 129 17.33 10.19 -5.16
N ASP A 130 16.21 9.63 -5.61
CA ASP A 130 14.88 10.19 -5.45
C ASP A 130 13.88 9.06 -5.13
N TYR A 131 12.98 9.28 -4.17
CA TYR A 131 11.97 8.29 -3.77
C TYR A 131 11.06 7.85 -4.94
N ARG A 132 10.91 8.68 -5.96
CA ARG A 132 10.14 8.37 -7.17
C ARG A 132 10.75 7.26 -8.00
N GLU A 133 12.04 6.99 -7.83
CA GLU A 133 12.74 5.91 -8.51
C GLU A 133 12.32 4.53 -7.97
N ILE A 134 11.85 4.44 -6.71
CA ILE A 134 11.41 3.17 -6.13
C ILE A 134 10.29 2.51 -6.96
N PRO A 135 9.17 3.19 -7.30
CA PRO A 135 8.16 2.64 -8.18
C PRO A 135 8.51 2.70 -9.67
N TYR A 136 9.49 3.52 -10.08
CA TYR A 136 9.86 3.69 -11.48
C TYR A 136 10.60 2.45 -12.02
N TYR A 137 11.60 1.95 -11.29
CA TYR A 137 12.37 0.76 -11.68
C TYR A 137 11.65 -0.52 -11.26
N PHE A 138 10.60 -0.87 -11.98
CA PHE A 138 9.83 -2.08 -11.70
C PHE A 138 10.68 -3.36 -11.84
N GLY A 139 10.47 -4.32 -10.95
CA GLY A 139 11.21 -5.59 -10.94
C GLY A 139 12.61 -5.51 -10.35
N VAL A 140 13.07 -4.33 -9.91
CA VAL A 140 14.36 -4.14 -9.24
C VAL A 140 14.13 -3.88 -7.75
N ASN A 141 14.94 -4.49 -6.90
CA ASN A 141 14.95 -4.21 -5.47
C ASN A 141 16.08 -3.27 -5.10
N HIS A 142 15.79 -2.00 -4.92
CA HIS A 142 16.74 -0.99 -4.46
C HIS A 142 16.88 -0.91 -2.94
N CYS A 143 16.23 -1.79 -2.16
CA CYS A 143 16.39 -1.80 -0.72
C CYS A 143 17.82 -2.18 -0.35
N ALA A 144 18.54 -1.22 0.23
CA ALA A 144 19.92 -1.40 0.67
C ALA A 144 19.99 -1.89 2.11
N MET A 145 19.04 -1.48 2.97
CA MET A 145 19.06 -1.84 4.37
C MET A 145 17.63 -1.86 4.94
N THR A 146 17.39 -2.76 5.89
CA THR A 146 16.17 -2.79 6.68
C THR A 146 16.51 -2.78 8.17
N LEU A 147 15.88 -1.87 8.90
CA LEU A 147 15.96 -1.80 10.35
C LEU A 147 14.63 -2.22 10.98
N LYS A 148 14.70 -2.96 12.06
CA LYS A 148 13.56 -3.33 12.91
C LYS A 148 13.84 -2.90 14.33
N ARG A 149 13.05 -1.95 14.86
CA ARG A 149 13.24 -1.35 16.18
C ARG A 149 14.68 -0.85 16.38
N GLY A 150 15.22 -0.18 15.37
CA GLY A 150 16.58 0.36 15.39
C GLY A 150 17.72 -0.65 15.19
N ARG A 151 17.41 -1.94 14.99
CA ARG A 151 18.42 -2.96 14.71
C ARG A 151 18.42 -3.28 13.21
N ILE A 152 19.59 -3.31 12.59
CA ILE A 152 19.75 -3.75 11.22
C ILE A 152 19.42 -5.25 11.17
N VAL A 153 18.42 -5.62 10.36
CA VAL A 153 17.99 -7.01 10.12
C VAL A 153 18.29 -7.50 8.72
N TYR A 154 18.60 -6.57 7.83
CA TYR A 154 19.06 -6.83 6.46
C TYR A 154 19.97 -5.70 6.01
N SER A 155 21.06 -6.03 5.35
CA SER A 155 21.93 -5.12 4.60
C SER A 155 22.33 -5.81 3.31
N ARG A 156 22.26 -5.07 2.21
CA ARG A 156 22.87 -5.48 0.93
C ARG A 156 24.35 -5.11 1.01
N ASP A 157 25.22 -6.08 0.75
CA ASP A 157 26.67 -5.88 0.68
C ASP A 157 27.06 -4.96 -0.48
#